data_a9676a134d72c7e9594d3ea5766629ca
#
_entry.id   a9676a134d72c7e9594d3ea5766629ca
#
_cell.length_a   1.000
_cell.length_b   1.000
_cell.length_c   1.000
_cell.angle_alpha   90.00
_cell.angle_beta   90.00
_cell.angle_gamma   90.00
#
_symmetry.space_group_name_H-M   'P 1'
#
loop_
_entity.id
_entity.type
_entity.pdbx_description
1 polymer ?
#
loop_
_entity_poly.entity_id
_entity_poly.type
_entity_poly.pdbx_seq_one_letter_code
_entity_poly.pdbx_strand_id
1 'polypeptide(L)'
;MLFQIKSYIKFLWHSKNEHAVHSPFVFSLLTNCFYNKKFKSEYVLLRQYRSELLQNKNTIEVTDFGAGSRVFKSNTRQIAQIAKTAGISTKRAQLLFRIVNYFKPSSILEIGTSLGLATSALSLGYPEAKITTLEGCPETAKQAQLQLQKFNFNNVECVVTEFKSYLEICNLKSVIYDLIYFDGNHSKKATIEYFELLLPTITNETVWIFDDIHWSAEMEEAWEIIKNNPKVTVSIDTFQWGLVFFRYEQPKQHFIIRT
;
A
#
# COMPACT_ATOMS: atom_id res chain seq x y z
N MET A 1 -12.41 -17.35 -1.96
CA MET A 1 -11.49 -18.30 -1.26
C MET A 1 -10.79 -19.26 -2.23
N LEU A 2 -11.50 -20.09 -3.03
CA LEU A 2 -10.85 -21.01 -4.00
C LEU A 2 -9.94 -20.32 -5.01
N PHE A 3 -10.33 -19.15 -5.51
CA PHE A 3 -9.53 -18.32 -6.42
C PHE A 3 -8.18 -17.96 -5.79
N GLN A 4 -8.20 -17.32 -4.60
CA GLN A 4 -6.97 -16.89 -3.91
C GLN A 4 -6.03 -18.06 -3.59
N ILE A 5 -6.58 -19.24 -3.24
CA ILE A 5 -5.77 -20.44 -3.00
C ILE A 5 -5.07 -20.88 -4.30
N LYS A 6 -5.79 -20.91 -5.43
CA LYS A 6 -5.21 -21.26 -6.74
C LYS A 6 -4.14 -20.26 -7.15
N SER A 7 -4.42 -18.96 -7.02
CA SER A 7 -3.47 -17.89 -7.33
C SER A 7 -2.24 -17.97 -6.44
N TYR A 8 -2.39 -18.29 -5.14
CA TYR A 8 -1.28 -18.46 -4.23
C TYR A 8 -0.39 -19.68 -4.58
N ILE A 9 -1.00 -20.81 -4.96
CA ILE A 9 -0.25 -21.99 -5.42
C ILE A 9 0.54 -21.65 -6.70
N LYS A 10 -0.10 -20.97 -7.65
CA LYS A 10 0.55 -20.48 -8.88
C LYS A 10 1.71 -19.54 -8.57
N PHE A 11 1.50 -18.59 -7.65
CA PHE A 11 2.55 -17.69 -7.18
C PHE A 11 3.73 -18.46 -6.56
N LEU A 12 3.48 -19.43 -5.67
CA LEU A 12 4.55 -20.24 -5.05
C LEU A 12 5.37 -21.00 -6.08
N TRP A 13 4.72 -21.50 -7.12
CA TRP A 13 5.39 -22.23 -8.21
C TRP A 13 6.34 -21.36 -9.03
N HIS A 14 5.95 -20.11 -9.29
CA HIS A 14 6.73 -19.18 -10.12
C HIS A 14 7.65 -18.27 -9.31
N SER A 15 7.43 -18.16 -7.99
CA SER A 15 8.20 -17.23 -7.16
C SER A 15 9.65 -17.69 -7.02
N LYS A 16 10.53 -16.68 -7.06
CA LYS A 16 11.98 -16.84 -6.96
C LYS A 16 12.49 -16.15 -5.69
N ASN A 17 13.73 -16.41 -5.34
CA ASN A 17 14.50 -15.69 -4.33
C ASN A 17 15.59 -14.84 -5.01
N GLU A 18 16.43 -14.18 -4.21
CA GLU A 18 17.50 -13.31 -4.67
C GLU A 18 18.51 -13.98 -5.60
N HIS A 19 18.75 -15.29 -5.46
CA HIS A 19 19.72 -16.03 -6.28
C HIS A 19 19.31 -16.17 -7.74
N ALA A 20 18.03 -16.02 -8.04
CA ALA A 20 17.50 -16.12 -9.41
C ALA A 20 17.19 -14.71 -10.00
N VAL A 21 17.70 -13.65 -9.38
CA VAL A 21 17.49 -12.26 -9.84
C VAL A 21 18.78 -11.73 -10.45
N HIS A 22 18.75 -11.39 -11.74
CA HIS A 22 19.92 -10.86 -12.48
C HIS A 22 19.91 -9.32 -12.59
N SER A 23 18.88 -8.64 -12.05
CA SER A 23 18.86 -7.16 -11.99
C SER A 23 19.59 -6.69 -10.72
N PRO A 24 20.68 -5.91 -10.83
CA PRO A 24 21.38 -5.36 -9.66
C PRO A 24 20.48 -4.51 -8.78
N PHE A 25 19.57 -3.74 -9.38
CA PHE A 25 18.57 -2.94 -8.66
C PHE A 25 17.66 -3.82 -7.81
N VAL A 26 17.03 -4.82 -8.42
CA VAL A 26 16.10 -5.72 -7.71
C VAL A 26 16.85 -6.58 -6.69
N PHE A 27 18.05 -7.08 -7.01
CA PHE A 27 18.89 -7.82 -6.06
C PHE A 27 19.21 -6.98 -4.82
N SER A 28 19.62 -5.72 -5.00
CA SER A 28 19.85 -4.80 -3.89
C SER A 28 18.61 -4.56 -3.05
N LEU A 29 17.44 -4.35 -3.70
CA LEU A 29 16.17 -4.17 -3.01
C LEU A 29 15.79 -5.41 -2.18
N LEU A 30 16.00 -6.61 -2.72
CA LEU A 30 15.70 -7.85 -1.99
C LEU A 30 16.63 -8.01 -0.78
N THR A 31 17.93 -7.90 -0.97
CA THR A 31 18.92 -8.18 0.07
C THR A 31 18.96 -7.13 1.18
N ASN A 32 18.85 -5.84 0.81
CA ASN A 32 18.97 -4.73 1.76
C ASN A 32 17.63 -4.28 2.36
N CYS A 33 16.50 -4.64 1.72
CA CYS A 33 15.18 -4.22 2.17
C CYS A 33 14.26 -5.41 2.49
N PHE A 34 13.84 -6.21 1.50
CA PHE A 34 12.81 -7.23 1.69
C PHE A 34 13.23 -8.32 2.67
N TYR A 35 14.46 -8.82 2.57
CA TYR A 35 15.00 -9.89 3.43
C TYR A 35 15.78 -9.37 4.63
N ASN A 36 15.87 -8.05 4.80
CA ASN A 36 16.50 -7.47 5.98
C ASN A 36 15.63 -7.69 7.23
N LYS A 37 15.92 -8.74 7.98
CA LYS A 37 15.21 -9.10 9.22
C LYS A 37 15.79 -8.48 10.48
N LYS A 38 16.75 -7.52 10.37
CA LYS A 38 17.29 -6.84 11.53
C LYS A 38 16.17 -6.13 12.27
N PHE A 39 16.17 -6.30 13.59
CA PHE A 39 15.22 -5.62 14.47
C PHE A 39 15.39 -4.09 14.37
N LYS A 40 14.26 -3.39 14.35
CA LYS A 40 14.17 -1.94 14.41
C LYS A 40 13.30 -1.55 15.60
N SER A 41 13.75 -0.52 16.36
CA SER A 41 12.99 -0.01 17.52
C SER A 41 11.56 0.40 17.15
N GLU A 42 11.37 0.95 15.96
CA GLU A 42 10.10 1.40 15.39
C GLU A 42 9.07 0.26 15.26
N TYR A 43 9.53 -0.97 15.15
CA TYR A 43 8.63 -2.13 15.12
C TYR A 43 7.85 -2.32 16.44
N VAL A 44 8.37 -1.77 17.55
CA VAL A 44 7.65 -1.75 18.82
C VAL A 44 6.43 -0.82 18.71
N LEU A 45 6.63 0.39 18.16
CA LEU A 45 5.54 1.35 17.95
C LEU A 45 4.47 0.82 16.99
N LEU A 46 4.88 0.17 15.88
CA LEU A 46 3.93 -0.48 14.97
C LEU A 46 3.05 -1.52 15.68
N ARG A 47 3.66 -2.34 16.55
CA ARG A 47 2.91 -3.33 17.34
C ARG A 47 1.98 -2.67 18.37
N GLN A 48 2.45 -1.62 19.04
CA GLN A 48 1.64 -0.87 20.01
C GLN A 48 0.44 -0.22 19.33
N TYR A 49 0.66 0.50 18.23
CA TYR A 49 -0.40 1.11 17.42
C TYR A 49 -1.50 0.09 17.06
N ARG A 50 -1.09 -1.04 16.51
CA ARG A 50 -2.02 -2.13 16.16
C ARG A 50 -2.70 -2.72 17.39
N SER A 51 -1.98 -2.96 18.50
CA SER A 51 -2.52 -3.56 19.72
C SER A 51 -3.62 -2.70 20.33
N GLU A 52 -3.44 -1.38 20.36
CA GLU A 52 -4.46 -0.46 20.86
C GLU A 52 -5.74 -0.50 20.01
N LEU A 53 -5.62 -0.50 18.69
CA LEU A 53 -6.77 -0.62 17.81
C LEU A 53 -7.50 -1.96 18.00
N LEU A 54 -6.77 -3.06 18.16
CA LEU A 54 -7.35 -4.39 18.42
C LEU A 54 -8.06 -4.50 19.78
N GLN A 55 -7.73 -3.65 20.74
CA GLN A 55 -8.38 -3.57 22.04
C GLN A 55 -9.57 -2.59 22.08
N ASN A 56 -9.72 -1.76 21.06
CA ASN A 56 -10.76 -0.74 21.00
C ASN A 56 -12.11 -1.35 20.59
N LYS A 57 -13.01 -1.45 21.56
CA LYS A 57 -14.37 -2.01 21.38
C LYS A 57 -15.41 -1.00 20.93
N ASN A 58 -15.04 0.27 20.75
CA ASN A 58 -15.97 1.28 20.27
C ASN A 58 -16.41 0.96 18.85
N THR A 59 -17.61 1.39 18.48
CA THR A 59 -18.18 1.24 17.15
C THR A 59 -18.22 2.57 16.43
N ILE A 60 -18.10 2.52 15.12
CA ILE A 60 -18.25 3.66 14.21
C ILE A 60 -19.17 3.28 13.05
N GLU A 61 -19.81 4.29 12.46
CA GLU A 61 -20.57 4.14 11.22
C GLU A 61 -19.61 4.28 10.03
N VAL A 62 -19.49 3.22 9.22
CA VAL A 62 -18.59 3.19 8.06
C VAL A 62 -19.39 3.31 6.79
N THR A 63 -19.10 4.33 6.00
CA THR A 63 -19.56 4.45 4.61
C THR A 63 -18.52 3.79 3.70
N ASP A 64 -18.92 2.74 3.01
CA ASP A 64 -18.05 1.98 2.10
C ASP A 64 -18.20 2.51 0.68
N PHE A 65 -17.16 3.13 0.15
CA PHE A 65 -17.12 3.65 -1.23
C PHE A 65 -16.42 2.71 -2.22
N GLY A 66 -15.93 1.56 -1.74
CA GLY A 66 -15.17 0.61 -2.53
C GLY A 66 -15.95 -0.62 -3.00
N ALA A 67 -15.25 -1.73 -3.17
CA ALA A 67 -15.81 -3.03 -3.60
C ALA A 67 -16.76 -3.69 -2.57
N GLY A 68 -17.02 -3.01 -1.44
CA GLY A 68 -17.81 -3.52 -0.33
C GLY A 68 -17.04 -4.50 0.56
N SER A 69 -17.55 -4.70 1.76
CA SER A 69 -16.93 -5.64 2.70
C SER A 69 -17.48 -7.04 2.55
N ARG A 70 -16.60 -8.03 2.36
CA ARG A 70 -16.98 -9.45 2.41
C ARG A 70 -17.24 -9.96 3.84
N VAL A 71 -16.81 -9.21 4.85
CA VAL A 71 -16.86 -9.62 6.26
C VAL A 71 -17.98 -8.92 7.01
N PHE A 72 -18.16 -7.61 6.80
CA PHE A 72 -19.15 -6.81 7.49
C PHE A 72 -20.47 -6.78 6.74
N LYS A 73 -21.56 -7.10 7.47
CA LYS A 73 -22.93 -7.03 6.97
C LYS A 73 -23.65 -5.74 7.40
N SER A 74 -23.04 -4.96 8.30
CA SER A 74 -23.58 -3.71 8.83
C SER A 74 -22.57 -2.57 8.60
N ASN A 75 -23.10 -1.34 8.50
CA ASN A 75 -22.29 -0.14 8.47
C ASN A 75 -21.72 0.19 9.86
N THR A 76 -22.41 -0.17 10.93
CA THR A 76 -21.88 -0.06 12.31
C THR A 76 -20.82 -1.13 12.52
N ARG A 77 -19.56 -0.72 12.64
CA ARG A 77 -18.43 -1.65 12.75
C ARG A 77 -17.59 -1.33 13.98
N GLN A 78 -17.16 -2.38 14.68
CA GLN A 78 -16.25 -2.22 15.82
C GLN A 78 -14.83 -1.96 15.33
N ILE A 79 -14.14 -0.97 15.94
CA ILE A 79 -12.77 -0.57 15.55
C ILE A 79 -11.82 -1.77 15.60
N ALA A 80 -11.87 -2.59 16.65
CA ALA A 80 -11.06 -3.80 16.74
C ALA A 80 -11.28 -4.78 15.59
N GLN A 81 -12.51 -4.91 15.10
CA GLN A 81 -12.81 -5.77 13.97
C GLN A 81 -12.30 -5.19 12.64
N ILE A 82 -12.41 -3.88 12.45
CA ILE A 82 -11.82 -3.20 11.27
C ILE A 82 -10.30 -3.42 11.28
N ALA A 83 -9.62 -3.16 12.40
CA ALA A 83 -8.18 -3.34 12.54
C ALA A 83 -7.73 -4.80 12.27
N LYS A 84 -8.57 -5.77 12.61
CA LYS A 84 -8.29 -7.19 12.39
C LYS A 84 -8.46 -7.62 10.94
N THR A 85 -9.44 -7.07 10.22
CA THR A 85 -9.87 -7.56 8.91
C THR A 85 -9.40 -6.71 7.73
N ALA A 86 -9.37 -5.38 7.90
CA ALA A 86 -8.99 -4.44 6.85
C ALA A 86 -7.56 -3.89 6.99
N GLY A 87 -6.93 -4.04 8.14
CA GLY A 87 -5.59 -3.50 8.34
C GLY A 87 -4.47 -4.48 7.95
N ILE A 88 -3.38 -3.96 7.43
CA ILE A 88 -2.19 -4.76 7.08
C ILE A 88 -1.65 -5.52 8.30
N SER A 89 -1.09 -6.72 8.07
CA SER A 89 -0.49 -7.52 9.14
C SER A 89 0.79 -6.87 9.68
N THR A 90 1.22 -7.25 10.90
CA THR A 90 2.48 -6.75 11.47
C THR A 90 3.68 -7.00 10.57
N LYS A 91 3.74 -8.15 9.89
CA LYS A 91 4.84 -8.47 8.96
C LYS A 91 4.83 -7.54 7.74
N ARG A 92 3.65 -7.26 7.20
CA ARG A 92 3.49 -6.33 6.06
C ARG A 92 3.81 -4.89 6.49
N ALA A 93 3.37 -4.44 7.67
CA ALA A 93 3.72 -3.13 8.20
C ALA A 93 5.24 -2.96 8.36
N GLN A 94 5.94 -3.98 8.85
CA GLN A 94 7.40 -3.98 8.93
C GLN A 94 8.07 -3.96 7.55
N LEU A 95 7.52 -4.64 6.56
CA LEU A 95 8.03 -4.61 5.19
C LEU A 95 7.80 -3.23 4.56
N LEU A 96 6.61 -2.64 4.73
CA LEU A 96 6.30 -1.29 4.24
C LEU A 96 7.24 -0.25 4.86
N PHE A 97 7.45 -0.32 6.19
CA PHE A 97 8.46 0.47 6.88
C PHE A 97 9.84 0.35 6.22
N ARG A 98 10.30 -0.88 5.93
CA ARG A 98 11.61 -1.09 5.31
C ARG A 98 11.70 -0.53 3.90
N ILE A 99 10.63 -0.64 3.12
CA ILE A 99 10.55 -0.08 1.76
C ILE A 99 10.71 1.45 1.84
N VAL A 100 9.95 2.10 2.70
CA VAL A 100 10.04 3.56 2.89
C VAL A 100 11.43 3.97 3.41
N ASN A 101 11.99 3.23 4.37
CA ASN A 101 13.33 3.49 4.91
C ASN A 101 14.44 3.28 3.87
N TYR A 102 14.24 2.37 2.91
CA TYR A 102 15.19 2.09 1.82
C TYR A 102 15.17 3.19 0.76
N PHE A 103 13.98 3.58 0.29
CA PHE A 103 13.82 4.58 -0.77
C PHE A 103 13.90 6.02 -0.27
N LYS A 104 13.57 6.28 1.01
CA LYS A 104 13.53 7.62 1.62
C LYS A 104 12.75 8.65 0.79
N PRO A 105 11.52 8.37 0.42
CA PRO A 105 10.71 9.28 -0.38
C PRO A 105 10.43 10.56 0.41
N SER A 106 10.57 11.72 -0.22
CA SER A 106 10.26 13.02 0.41
C SER A 106 8.75 13.27 0.50
N SER A 107 7.99 12.70 -0.45
CA SER A 107 6.55 12.83 -0.55
C SER A 107 5.88 11.47 -0.77
N ILE A 108 4.86 11.19 0.04
CA ILE A 108 4.12 9.92 0.00
C ILE A 108 2.63 10.21 -0.14
N LEU A 109 1.96 9.50 -1.05
CA LEU A 109 0.51 9.43 -1.12
C LEU A 109 0.04 8.03 -0.72
N GLU A 110 -0.89 7.96 0.20
CA GLU A 110 -1.63 6.74 0.53
C GLU A 110 -3.09 6.89 0.10
N ILE A 111 -3.58 5.95 -0.69
CA ILE A 111 -4.97 5.91 -1.13
C ILE A 111 -5.66 4.81 -0.34
N GLY A 112 -6.42 5.20 0.69
CA GLY A 112 -7.07 4.31 1.65
C GLY A 112 -6.37 4.27 3.01
N THR A 113 -6.70 5.23 3.89
CA THR A 113 -6.14 5.34 5.26
C THR A 113 -6.65 4.21 6.17
N SER A 114 -7.95 3.90 6.08
CA SER A 114 -8.63 3.05 7.05
C SER A 114 -8.35 3.53 8.49
N LEU A 115 -7.83 2.68 9.36
CA LEU A 115 -7.44 3.04 10.74
C LEU A 115 -5.96 3.46 10.87
N GLY A 116 -5.27 3.76 9.78
CA GLY A 116 -3.90 4.26 9.78
C GLY A 116 -2.81 3.22 10.06
N LEU A 117 -3.10 1.92 9.92
CA LEU A 117 -2.09 0.87 10.15
C LEU A 117 -0.96 0.90 9.13
N ALA A 118 -1.25 1.11 7.85
CA ALA A 118 -0.23 1.30 6.83
C ALA A 118 0.40 2.68 6.95
N THR A 119 -0.40 3.71 7.18
CA THR A 119 0.05 5.10 7.43
C THR A 119 1.13 5.17 8.51
N SER A 120 0.94 4.43 9.62
CA SER A 120 1.93 4.37 10.71
C SER A 120 3.29 3.80 10.25
N ALA A 121 3.27 2.81 9.36
CA ALA A 121 4.48 2.22 8.81
C ALA A 121 5.17 3.16 7.80
N LEU A 122 4.39 3.87 6.99
CA LEU A 122 4.89 4.91 6.09
C LEU A 122 5.59 6.02 6.88
N SER A 123 4.92 6.54 7.93
CA SER A 123 5.43 7.63 8.77
C SER A 123 6.73 7.25 9.50
N LEU A 124 6.75 6.09 10.14
CA LEU A 124 7.95 5.62 10.85
C LEU A 124 9.10 5.26 9.91
N GLY A 125 8.80 4.83 8.68
CA GLY A 125 9.81 4.44 7.69
C GLY A 125 10.74 5.59 7.29
N TYR A 126 10.22 6.79 7.20
CA TYR A 126 10.99 8.02 6.96
C TYR A 126 10.25 9.24 7.56
N PRO A 127 10.55 9.63 8.80
CA PRO A 127 9.84 10.69 9.53
C PRO A 127 9.91 12.08 8.87
N GLU A 128 10.89 12.31 7.99
CA GLU A 128 11.01 13.55 7.24
C GLU A 128 10.11 13.63 6.00
N ALA A 129 9.51 12.50 5.59
CA ALA A 129 8.56 12.48 4.49
C ALA A 129 7.29 13.26 4.83
N LYS A 130 6.75 13.96 3.84
CA LYS A 130 5.37 14.48 3.91
C LYS A 130 4.42 13.42 3.39
N ILE A 131 3.48 13.00 4.22
CA ILE A 131 2.52 11.96 3.89
C ILE A 131 1.13 12.56 3.78
N THR A 132 0.52 12.40 2.63
CA THR A 132 -0.90 12.65 2.43
C THR A 132 -1.61 11.30 2.36
N THR A 133 -2.59 11.08 3.23
CA THR A 133 -3.40 9.86 3.22
C THR A 133 -4.87 10.19 3.01
N LEU A 134 -5.51 9.47 2.11
CA LEU A 134 -6.88 9.71 1.69
C LEU A 134 -7.84 8.71 2.30
N GLU A 135 -8.95 9.18 2.86
CA GLU A 135 -10.02 8.33 3.38
C GLU A 135 -11.39 8.87 2.93
N GLY A 136 -12.24 7.98 2.41
CA GLY A 136 -13.57 8.37 1.97
C GLY A 136 -14.57 8.53 3.12
N CYS A 137 -14.46 7.68 4.17
CA CYS A 137 -15.38 7.68 5.30
C CYS A 137 -14.92 8.65 6.40
N PRO A 138 -15.69 9.73 6.70
CA PRO A 138 -15.29 10.72 7.72
C PRO A 138 -15.08 10.12 9.11
N GLU A 139 -15.93 9.17 9.52
CA GLU A 139 -15.81 8.55 10.85
C GLU A 139 -14.56 7.66 10.96
N THR A 140 -14.23 6.95 9.89
CA THR A 140 -12.98 6.17 9.83
C THR A 140 -11.76 7.08 9.85
N ALA A 141 -11.75 8.14 9.04
CA ALA A 141 -10.70 9.14 9.01
C ALA A 141 -10.47 9.80 10.38
N LYS A 142 -11.56 10.16 11.08
CA LYS A 142 -11.50 10.72 12.42
C LYS A 142 -10.81 9.78 13.42
N GLN A 143 -11.11 8.47 13.36
CA GLN A 143 -10.45 7.49 14.21
C GLN A 143 -8.97 7.32 13.88
N ALA A 144 -8.62 7.32 12.60
CA ALA A 144 -7.23 7.31 12.16
C ALA A 144 -6.47 8.55 12.66
N GLN A 145 -7.03 9.75 12.49
CA GLN A 145 -6.43 11.00 12.94
C GLN A 145 -6.19 11.01 14.45
N LEU A 146 -7.16 10.59 15.26
CA LEU A 146 -7.02 10.49 16.72
C LEU A 146 -5.88 9.53 17.11
N GLN A 147 -5.81 8.38 16.45
CA GLN A 147 -4.78 7.39 16.74
C GLN A 147 -3.39 7.87 16.27
N LEU A 148 -3.27 8.47 15.09
CA LEU A 148 -2.03 9.03 14.58
C LEU A 148 -1.50 10.16 15.49
N GLN A 149 -2.37 11.07 15.93
CA GLN A 149 -2.02 12.14 16.88
C GLN A 149 -1.52 11.58 18.20
N LYS A 150 -2.21 10.56 18.76
CA LYS A 150 -1.81 9.89 20.00
C LYS A 150 -0.39 9.33 19.93
N PHE A 151 0.03 8.86 18.76
CA PHE A 151 1.38 8.33 18.52
C PHE A 151 2.37 9.37 17.99
N ASN A 152 1.99 10.66 17.96
CA ASN A 152 2.82 11.79 17.49
C ASN A 152 3.32 11.67 16.06
N PHE A 153 2.51 11.10 15.15
CA PHE A 153 2.82 11.07 13.72
C PHE A 153 2.47 12.42 13.08
N ASN A 154 3.37 13.41 13.26
CA ASN A 154 3.14 14.81 12.87
C ASN A 154 3.41 15.09 11.38
N ASN A 155 3.95 14.13 10.66
CA ASN A 155 4.26 14.22 9.22
C ASN A 155 3.14 13.68 8.32
N VAL A 156 1.94 13.42 8.89
CA VAL A 156 0.78 12.84 8.19
C VAL A 156 -0.35 13.85 8.11
N GLU A 157 -0.81 14.12 6.90
CA GLU A 157 -2.05 14.84 6.60
C GLU A 157 -3.12 13.83 6.14
N CYS A 158 -4.20 13.70 6.90
CA CYS A 158 -5.33 12.85 6.55
C CYS A 158 -6.43 13.71 5.90
N VAL A 159 -6.72 13.42 4.63
CA VAL A 159 -7.69 14.14 3.81
C VAL A 159 -8.94 13.29 3.63
N VAL A 160 -10.08 13.81 4.07
CA VAL A 160 -11.39 13.16 3.84
C VAL A 160 -11.90 13.57 2.47
N THR A 161 -11.89 12.63 1.52
CA THR A 161 -12.26 12.92 0.12
C THR A 161 -12.59 11.64 -0.63
N GLU A 162 -13.33 11.80 -1.73
CA GLU A 162 -13.39 10.76 -2.76
C GLU A 162 -12.05 10.70 -3.50
N PHE A 163 -11.51 9.48 -3.66
CA PHE A 163 -10.14 9.31 -4.17
C PHE A 163 -9.95 9.87 -5.57
N LYS A 164 -10.87 9.55 -6.48
CA LYS A 164 -10.80 10.01 -7.87
C LYS A 164 -10.72 11.54 -7.96
N SER A 165 -11.59 12.25 -7.25
CA SER A 165 -11.62 13.71 -7.25
C SER A 165 -10.30 14.33 -6.80
N TYR A 166 -9.67 13.74 -5.77
CA TYR A 166 -8.35 14.18 -5.32
C TYR A 166 -7.26 13.92 -6.38
N LEU A 167 -7.27 12.74 -7.00
CA LEU A 167 -6.28 12.36 -8.00
C LEU A 167 -6.39 13.17 -9.29
N GLU A 168 -7.60 13.55 -9.69
CA GLU A 168 -7.82 14.48 -10.80
C GLU A 168 -7.19 15.85 -10.53
N ILE A 169 -7.30 16.36 -9.30
CA ILE A 169 -6.64 17.61 -8.89
C ILE A 169 -5.11 17.45 -8.91
N CYS A 170 -4.59 16.33 -8.43
CA CYS A 170 -3.14 16.03 -8.50
C CYS A 170 -2.62 16.02 -9.92
N ASN A 171 -3.33 15.37 -10.84
CA ASN A 171 -2.97 15.33 -12.25
C ASN A 171 -2.98 16.75 -12.87
N LEU A 172 -4.06 17.49 -12.68
CA LEU A 172 -4.19 18.86 -13.20
C LEU A 172 -3.10 19.81 -12.69
N LYS A 173 -2.66 19.65 -11.44
CA LYS A 173 -1.61 20.47 -10.83
C LYS A 173 -0.21 19.87 -10.98
N SER A 174 -0.08 18.72 -11.67
CA SER A 174 1.18 17.98 -11.80
C SER A 174 1.88 17.71 -10.46
N VAL A 175 1.10 17.38 -9.43
CA VAL A 175 1.66 17.06 -8.11
C VAL A 175 2.40 15.74 -8.19
N ILE A 176 3.66 15.74 -7.79
CA ILE A 176 4.55 14.57 -7.82
C ILE A 176 4.62 13.96 -6.42
N TYR A 177 4.41 12.66 -6.34
CA TYR A 177 4.68 11.85 -5.17
C TYR A 177 5.79 10.83 -5.48
N ASP A 178 6.81 10.78 -4.62
CA ASP A 178 7.93 9.85 -4.80
C ASP A 178 7.50 8.40 -4.56
N LEU A 179 6.57 8.19 -3.60
CA LEU A 179 5.98 6.89 -3.33
C LEU A 179 4.46 7.00 -3.24
N ILE A 180 3.75 6.07 -3.88
CA ILE A 180 2.30 5.94 -3.76
C ILE A 180 1.94 4.53 -3.31
N TYR A 181 1.12 4.43 -2.26
CA TYR A 181 0.55 3.18 -1.76
C TYR A 181 -0.95 3.14 -2.06
N PHE A 182 -1.35 2.22 -2.94
CA PHE A 182 -2.74 2.03 -3.37
C PHE A 182 -3.37 0.92 -2.53
N ASP A 183 -4.12 1.28 -1.51
CA ASP A 183 -4.82 0.37 -0.57
C ASP A 183 -6.32 0.71 -0.45
N GLY A 184 -6.89 1.28 -1.50
CA GLY A 184 -8.30 1.67 -1.53
C GLY A 184 -9.03 1.17 -2.77
N ASN A 185 -10.32 0.83 -2.60
CA ASN A 185 -11.24 0.46 -3.67
C ASN A 185 -10.71 -0.67 -4.59
N HIS A 186 -10.51 -1.86 -4.02
CA HIS A 186 -9.94 -3.04 -4.71
C HIS A 186 -10.85 -3.57 -5.85
N SER A 187 -11.14 -2.71 -6.84
CA SER A 187 -11.80 -3.06 -8.09
C SER A 187 -10.89 -2.75 -9.27
N LYS A 188 -10.96 -3.58 -10.31
CA LYS A 188 -10.18 -3.40 -11.55
C LYS A 188 -10.35 -2.00 -12.12
N LYS A 189 -11.60 -1.53 -12.23
CA LYS A 189 -11.92 -0.23 -12.82
C LYS A 189 -11.23 0.91 -12.07
N ALA A 190 -11.40 0.99 -10.74
CA ALA A 190 -10.83 2.07 -9.95
C ALA A 190 -9.30 1.99 -9.90
N THR A 191 -8.72 0.80 -9.75
CA THR A 191 -7.27 0.63 -9.72
C THR A 191 -6.59 1.10 -11.01
N ILE A 192 -7.16 0.76 -12.17
CA ILE A 192 -6.65 1.22 -13.47
C ILE A 192 -6.87 2.73 -13.62
N GLU A 193 -8.03 3.26 -13.25
CA GLU A 193 -8.33 4.69 -13.34
C GLU A 193 -7.34 5.51 -12.49
N TYR A 194 -7.06 5.09 -11.26
CA TYR A 194 -6.08 5.77 -10.39
C TYR A 194 -4.66 5.68 -10.95
N PHE A 195 -4.29 4.52 -11.49
CA PHE A 195 -3.02 4.35 -12.18
C PHE A 195 -2.87 5.33 -13.35
N GLU A 196 -3.87 5.43 -14.22
CA GLU A 196 -3.85 6.29 -15.40
C GLU A 196 -3.84 7.78 -15.04
N LEU A 197 -4.63 8.19 -14.04
CA LEU A 197 -4.66 9.57 -13.54
C LEU A 197 -3.30 10.04 -13.01
N LEU A 198 -2.56 9.16 -12.36
CA LEU A 198 -1.27 9.50 -11.76
C LEU A 198 -0.08 9.24 -12.70
N LEU A 199 -0.26 8.48 -13.77
CA LEU A 199 0.82 8.14 -14.71
C LEU A 199 1.54 9.34 -15.35
N PRO A 200 0.90 10.51 -15.58
CA PRO A 200 1.62 11.71 -16.04
C PRO A 200 2.57 12.33 -15.00
N THR A 201 2.44 11.98 -13.71
CA THR A 201 3.21 12.59 -12.60
C THR A 201 4.44 11.79 -12.19
N ILE A 202 4.74 10.69 -12.88
CA ILE A 202 5.89 9.83 -12.55
C ILE A 202 7.23 10.49 -12.88
N THR A 203 8.22 10.13 -12.08
CA THR A 203 9.64 10.42 -12.33
C THR A 203 10.42 9.10 -12.40
N ASN A 204 11.72 9.18 -12.70
CA ASN A 204 12.61 8.01 -12.69
C ASN A 204 12.67 7.30 -11.34
N GLU A 205 12.52 8.04 -10.24
CA GLU A 205 12.67 7.52 -8.88
C GLU A 205 11.33 7.11 -8.25
N THR A 206 10.22 7.32 -8.94
CA THR A 206 8.87 7.02 -8.44
C THR A 206 8.69 5.53 -8.15
N VAL A 207 8.10 5.23 -6.99
CA VAL A 207 7.77 3.87 -6.53
C VAL A 207 6.28 3.78 -6.24
N TRP A 208 5.57 2.87 -6.91
CA TRP A 208 4.17 2.61 -6.63
C TRP A 208 3.97 1.20 -6.11
N ILE A 209 3.13 1.07 -5.09
CA ILE A 209 2.80 -0.19 -4.43
C ILE A 209 1.29 -0.36 -4.49
N PHE A 210 0.83 -1.43 -5.14
CA PHE A 210 -0.58 -1.80 -5.23
C PHE A 210 -0.87 -2.93 -4.25
N ASP A 211 -1.83 -2.74 -3.36
CA ASP A 211 -2.26 -3.78 -2.43
C ASP A 211 -3.24 -4.75 -3.10
N ASP A 212 -3.27 -5.95 -2.56
CA ASP A 212 -4.24 -7.00 -2.87
C ASP A 212 -4.36 -7.35 -4.38
N ILE A 213 -3.25 -7.34 -5.13
CA ILE A 213 -3.20 -7.63 -6.57
C ILE A 213 -3.76 -9.01 -6.96
N HIS A 214 -3.87 -9.95 -6.02
CA HIS A 214 -4.47 -11.28 -6.19
C HIS A 214 -5.75 -11.47 -5.36
N TRP A 215 -6.41 -10.38 -4.93
CA TRP A 215 -7.65 -10.45 -4.17
C TRP A 215 -8.81 -11.07 -4.93
N SER A 216 -8.89 -10.79 -6.22
CA SER A 216 -9.92 -11.27 -7.15
C SER A 216 -9.35 -11.45 -8.55
N ALA A 217 -10.09 -12.14 -9.44
CA ALA A 217 -9.72 -12.26 -10.85
C ALA A 217 -9.60 -10.88 -11.51
N GLU A 218 -10.51 -9.95 -11.18
CA GLU A 218 -10.47 -8.58 -11.69
C GLU A 218 -9.21 -7.82 -11.23
N MET A 219 -8.75 -8.03 -10.00
CA MET A 219 -7.51 -7.42 -9.51
C MET A 219 -6.26 -8.03 -10.17
N GLU A 220 -6.25 -9.34 -10.45
CA GLU A 220 -5.19 -9.95 -11.25
C GLU A 220 -5.15 -9.36 -12.67
N GLU A 221 -6.31 -9.15 -13.30
CA GLU A 221 -6.38 -8.50 -14.61
C GLU A 221 -5.89 -7.05 -14.56
N ALA A 222 -6.23 -6.30 -13.50
CA ALA A 222 -5.70 -4.94 -13.29
C ALA A 222 -4.17 -4.97 -13.17
N TRP A 223 -3.63 -5.89 -12.37
CA TRP A 223 -2.19 -6.07 -12.22
C TRP A 223 -1.49 -6.42 -13.54
N GLU A 224 -2.08 -7.31 -14.35
CA GLU A 224 -1.56 -7.65 -15.69
C GLU A 224 -1.50 -6.41 -16.60
N ILE A 225 -2.51 -5.55 -16.57
CA ILE A 225 -2.54 -4.31 -17.36
C ILE A 225 -1.45 -3.34 -16.87
N ILE A 226 -1.36 -3.11 -15.55
CA ILE A 226 -0.40 -2.19 -14.95
C ILE A 226 1.04 -2.61 -15.24
N LYS A 227 1.42 -3.86 -14.93
CA LYS A 227 2.80 -4.32 -15.14
C LYS A 227 3.23 -4.34 -16.60
N ASN A 228 2.27 -4.50 -17.54
CA ASN A 228 2.53 -4.48 -18.98
C ASN A 228 2.52 -3.07 -19.58
N ASN A 229 2.15 -2.04 -18.84
CA ASN A 229 2.17 -0.66 -19.32
C ASN A 229 3.59 -0.30 -19.81
N PRO A 230 3.74 0.36 -21.00
CA PRO A 230 5.06 0.70 -21.57
C PRO A 230 5.94 1.56 -20.65
N LYS A 231 5.35 2.40 -19.78
CA LYS A 231 6.10 3.24 -18.84
C LYS A 231 6.63 2.46 -17.63
N VAL A 232 6.07 1.29 -17.30
CA VAL A 232 6.56 0.43 -16.23
C VAL A 232 7.76 -0.36 -16.73
N THR A 233 8.93 -0.12 -16.17
CA THR A 233 10.17 -0.80 -16.54
C THR A 233 10.45 -2.01 -15.65
N VAL A 234 10.26 -1.89 -14.35
CA VAL A 234 10.42 -3.02 -13.42
C VAL A 234 9.13 -3.21 -12.63
N SER A 235 8.70 -4.46 -12.51
CA SER A 235 7.57 -4.82 -11.64
C SER A 235 7.92 -6.04 -10.78
N ILE A 236 7.45 -6.02 -9.53
CA ILE A 236 7.67 -7.10 -8.56
C ILE A 236 6.32 -7.51 -7.96
N ASP A 237 5.97 -8.77 -8.14
CA ASP A 237 4.81 -9.42 -7.53
C ASP A 237 5.26 -10.16 -6.26
N THR A 238 4.70 -9.80 -5.10
CA THR A 238 4.94 -10.46 -3.82
C THR A 238 3.71 -11.23 -3.33
N PHE A 239 2.78 -11.53 -4.21
CA PHE A 239 1.45 -12.05 -4.00
C PHE A 239 0.46 -11.02 -3.44
N GLN A 240 0.78 -10.39 -2.33
CA GLN A 240 -0.11 -9.37 -1.74
C GLN A 240 0.11 -7.99 -2.34
N TRP A 241 1.36 -7.67 -2.68
CA TRP A 241 1.72 -6.40 -3.29
C TRP A 241 2.30 -6.56 -4.67
N GLY A 242 1.88 -5.67 -5.56
CA GLY A 242 2.55 -5.38 -6.81
C GLY A 242 3.33 -4.07 -6.67
N LEU A 243 4.65 -4.13 -6.82
CA LEU A 243 5.47 -2.93 -6.88
C LEU A 243 5.81 -2.63 -8.33
N VAL A 244 5.74 -1.36 -8.75
CA VAL A 244 6.17 -0.92 -10.06
C VAL A 244 7.13 0.26 -9.95
N PHE A 245 8.08 0.29 -10.89
CA PHE A 245 9.14 1.28 -11.00
C PHE A 245 9.21 1.77 -12.45
N PHE A 246 9.64 3.01 -12.63
CA PHE A 246 9.64 3.74 -13.89
C PHE A 246 11.06 4.13 -14.35
N ARG A 247 12.05 3.35 -13.92
CA ARG A 247 13.48 3.61 -14.10
C ARG A 247 13.90 3.40 -15.56
N TYR A 248 14.17 4.47 -16.29
CA TYR A 248 14.51 4.41 -17.72
C TYR A 248 15.82 3.67 -18.01
N GLU A 249 16.76 3.60 -17.03
CA GLU A 249 18.00 2.85 -17.13
C GLU A 249 17.82 1.33 -16.96
N GLN A 250 16.63 0.88 -16.57
CA GLN A 250 16.31 -0.54 -16.39
C GLN A 250 15.58 -1.10 -17.61
N PRO A 251 15.98 -2.28 -18.13
CA PRO A 251 15.17 -2.98 -19.12
C PRO A 251 13.84 -3.41 -18.51
N LYS A 252 12.82 -3.59 -19.37
CA LYS A 252 11.51 -4.07 -18.89
C LYS A 252 11.64 -5.50 -18.36
N GLN A 253 11.40 -5.65 -17.07
CA GLN A 253 11.50 -6.93 -16.35
C GLN A 253 10.37 -7.09 -15.34
N HIS A 254 9.90 -8.32 -15.20
CA HIS A 254 8.89 -8.70 -14.21
C HIS A 254 9.44 -9.79 -13.30
N PHE A 255 9.30 -9.60 -11.98
CA PHE A 255 9.78 -10.52 -10.97
C PHE A 255 8.62 -11.00 -10.10
N ILE A 256 8.60 -12.28 -9.77
CA ILE A 256 7.69 -12.88 -8.78
C ILE A 256 8.56 -13.31 -7.61
N ILE A 257 8.41 -12.63 -6.47
CA ILE A 257 9.34 -12.73 -5.34
C ILE A 257 8.61 -13.14 -4.07
N ARG A 258 9.10 -14.16 -3.41
CA ARG A 258 8.60 -14.57 -2.09
C ARG A 258 9.27 -13.73 -1.00
N THR A 259 8.46 -13.03 -0.17
CA THR A 259 8.90 -12.18 0.96
C THR A 259 8.69 -12.84 2.31
#